data_b0a69a65c0512aaddcc2700c6359b7a8
#
_entry.id   b0a69a65c0512aaddcc2700c6359b7a8
#
_cell.length_a   1.000
_cell.length_b   1.000
_cell.length_c   1.000
_cell.angle_alpha   90.00
_cell.angle_beta   90.00
_cell.angle_gamma   90.00
#
_symmetry.space_group_name_H-M   'P 1'
#
loop_
_entity.id
_entity.type
_entity.pdbx_description
1 polymer ?
#
loop_
_entity_poly.entity_id
_entity_poly.type
_entity_poly.pdbx_seq_one_letter_code
_entity_poly.pdbx_strand_id
1 'polypeptide(L)'
;ASELGYDGYPSMQRALQEMIRSRLTSTQRIQAADNLFGGQDVLSAVIQSDMDKLRMVAEEADRTEFNKVVDLILGAGHLYILGVRTSSFVAGYLNFYLHLLSENVTLVQSNAAGEIFEQLLRIGPGDVMIAISFPRYSKVTMNTVKFAQDRGATIVAITDNELSPVYQMAEAALLAPSEMISFVDSMVAPLSLINALLIAVGSRMRSDVSRTFAELEDIWNAYGVFGKM
;
A
#
# COMPACT_ATOMS: atom_id res chain seq x y z
N ALA A 1 -25.66 -5.18 16.10
CA ALA A 1 -24.41 -5.43 15.38
C ALA A 1 -24.65 -6.43 14.24
N SER A 2 -25.16 -7.61 14.54
CA SER A 2 -25.40 -8.67 13.54
C SER A 2 -26.39 -8.26 12.45
N GLU A 3 -27.45 -7.50 12.76
CA GLU A 3 -28.39 -6.94 11.77
C GLU A 3 -27.75 -5.91 10.83
N LEU A 4 -26.60 -5.33 11.22
CA LEU A 4 -25.81 -4.40 10.43
C LEU A 4 -24.60 -5.08 9.75
N GLY A 5 -24.54 -6.42 9.77
CA GLY A 5 -23.51 -7.20 9.11
C GLY A 5 -22.17 -7.32 9.86
N TYR A 6 -22.13 -6.97 11.15
CA TYR A 6 -20.92 -7.08 11.97
C TYR A 6 -20.93 -8.34 12.85
N ASP A 7 -19.76 -8.98 13.01
CA ASP A 7 -19.53 -10.14 13.87
C ASP A 7 -19.58 -9.81 15.37
N GLY A 8 -20.55 -9.01 15.79
CA GLY A 8 -20.76 -8.62 17.16
C GLY A 8 -20.46 -7.16 17.47
N TYR A 9 -20.72 -6.76 18.72
CA TYR A 9 -20.55 -5.37 19.17
C TYR A 9 -19.12 -4.85 19.07
N PRO A 10 -18.06 -5.63 19.40
CA PRO A 10 -16.68 -5.15 19.29
C PRO A 10 -16.26 -4.84 17.85
N SER A 11 -16.70 -5.60 16.87
CA SER A 11 -16.45 -5.37 15.44
C SER A 11 -17.14 -4.09 14.97
N MET A 12 -18.42 -3.90 15.33
CA MET A 12 -19.16 -2.68 15.02
C MET A 12 -18.52 -1.44 15.69
N GLN A 13 -18.10 -1.56 16.95
CA GLN A 13 -17.47 -0.47 17.67
C GLN A 13 -16.15 -0.05 17.02
N ARG A 14 -15.31 -0.99 16.59
CA ARG A 14 -14.09 -0.72 15.83
C ARG A 14 -14.39 0.04 14.55
N ALA A 15 -15.31 -0.47 13.72
CA ALA A 15 -15.70 0.18 12.47
C ALA A 15 -16.25 1.60 12.67
N LEU A 16 -17.04 1.84 13.72
CA LEU A 16 -17.51 3.19 14.07
C LEU A 16 -16.36 4.10 14.52
N GLN A 17 -15.43 3.61 15.32
CA GLN A 17 -14.25 4.37 15.73
C GLN A 17 -13.37 4.75 14.54
N GLU A 18 -13.13 3.84 13.62
CA GLU A 18 -12.40 4.08 12.37
C GLU A 18 -13.09 5.12 11.49
N MET A 19 -14.41 5.00 11.33
CA MET A 19 -15.21 5.98 10.58
C MET A 19 -15.13 7.38 11.20
N ILE A 20 -15.17 7.51 12.52
CA ILE A 20 -15.02 8.78 13.23
C ILE A 20 -13.60 9.31 13.04
N ARG A 21 -12.58 8.46 13.25
CA ARG A 21 -11.16 8.83 13.10
C ARG A 21 -10.81 9.29 11.69
N SER A 22 -11.35 8.62 10.66
CA SER A 22 -11.12 9.01 9.27
C SER A 22 -11.67 10.40 8.92
N ARG A 23 -12.66 10.90 9.65
CA ARG A 23 -13.28 12.23 9.48
C ARG A 23 -12.62 13.34 10.29
N LEU A 24 -11.77 13.01 11.27
CA LEU A 24 -11.10 14.03 12.08
C LEU A 24 -10.17 14.88 11.23
N THR A 25 -10.18 16.19 11.47
CA THR A 25 -9.19 17.11 10.90
C THR A 25 -7.82 16.88 11.54
N SER A 26 -6.75 17.35 10.90
CA SER A 26 -5.39 17.24 11.48
C SER A 26 -5.29 17.88 12.87
N THR A 27 -5.96 19.02 13.09
CA THR A 27 -5.98 19.69 14.40
C THR A 27 -6.66 18.84 15.46
N GLN A 28 -7.81 18.24 15.14
CA GLN A 28 -8.53 17.36 16.06
C GLN A 28 -7.72 16.10 16.42
N ARG A 29 -6.93 15.59 15.46
CA ARG A 29 -6.04 14.44 15.70
C ARG A 29 -4.87 14.80 16.62
N ILE A 30 -4.28 15.98 16.43
CA ILE A 30 -3.23 16.49 17.34
C ILE A 30 -3.78 16.59 18.78
N GLN A 31 -4.96 17.18 18.96
CA GLN A 31 -5.58 17.29 20.27
C GLN A 31 -5.91 15.93 20.90
N ALA A 32 -6.35 14.96 20.10
CA ALA A 32 -6.60 13.60 20.58
C ALA A 32 -5.29 12.89 20.99
N ALA A 33 -4.20 13.14 20.27
CA ALA A 33 -2.88 12.59 20.59
C ALA A 33 -2.29 13.16 21.88
N ASP A 34 -2.42 14.46 22.10
CA ASP A 34 -1.96 15.11 23.34
C ASP A 34 -2.63 14.47 24.57
N ASN A 35 -3.90 14.10 24.46
CA ASN A 35 -4.62 13.39 25.50
C ASN A 35 -4.15 11.93 25.67
N LEU A 36 -3.72 11.27 24.59
CA LEU A 36 -3.21 9.90 24.62
C LEU A 36 -1.80 9.83 25.22
N PHE A 37 -0.95 10.81 24.89
CA PHE A 37 0.43 10.82 25.40
C PHE A 37 0.55 11.25 26.85
N GLY A 38 -0.35 12.09 27.38
CA GLY A 38 -0.57 12.45 28.81
C GLY A 38 0.62 12.30 29.77
N GLY A 39 1.87 12.55 29.33
CA GLY A 39 3.09 12.33 30.09
C GLY A 39 3.84 11.02 29.80
N GLN A 40 3.38 10.21 28.86
CA GLN A 40 4.11 9.01 28.41
C GLN A 40 5.27 9.40 27.47
N ASP A 41 6.30 8.56 27.45
CA ASP A 41 7.38 8.66 26.46
C ASP A 41 6.84 8.41 25.05
N VAL A 42 6.89 9.44 24.22
CA VAL A 42 6.37 9.42 22.83
C VAL A 42 7.03 8.31 22.00
N LEU A 43 8.34 8.09 22.17
CA LEU A 43 9.08 7.07 21.45
C LEU A 43 8.50 5.67 21.74
N SER A 44 8.36 5.34 23.02
CA SER A 44 7.81 4.05 23.45
C SER A 44 6.36 3.87 22.99
N ALA A 45 5.53 4.91 23.05
CA ALA A 45 4.14 4.86 22.64
C ALA A 45 3.99 4.62 21.13
N VAL A 46 4.80 5.29 20.30
CA VAL A 46 4.81 5.12 18.84
C VAL A 46 5.27 3.70 18.48
N ILE A 47 6.40 3.25 19.04
CA ILE A 47 6.94 1.91 18.76
C ILE A 47 5.92 0.83 19.18
N GLN A 48 5.31 0.96 20.36
CA GLN A 48 4.30 0.01 20.82
C GLN A 48 3.11 -0.06 19.86
N SER A 49 2.60 1.09 19.41
CA SER A 49 1.51 1.14 18.45
C SER A 49 1.88 0.50 17.09
N ASP A 50 3.11 0.69 16.64
CA ASP A 50 3.58 0.08 15.39
C ASP A 50 3.75 -1.45 15.54
N MET A 51 4.23 -1.92 16.69
CA MET A 51 4.29 -3.35 17.00
C MET A 51 2.89 -4.00 17.01
N ASP A 52 1.89 -3.31 17.56
CA ASP A 52 0.52 -3.80 17.59
C ASP A 52 -0.07 -3.91 16.17
N LYS A 53 0.20 -2.93 15.29
CA LYS A 53 -0.19 -2.98 13.87
C LYS A 53 0.47 -4.14 13.11
N LEU A 54 1.77 -4.38 13.36
CA LEU A 54 2.49 -5.51 12.78
C LEU A 54 1.91 -6.85 13.25
N ARG A 55 1.53 -6.94 14.54
CA ARG A 55 0.86 -8.13 15.08
C ARG A 55 -0.49 -8.37 14.40
N MET A 56 -1.31 -7.32 14.22
CA MET A 56 -2.57 -7.43 13.49
C MET A 56 -2.37 -7.98 12.07
N VAL A 57 -1.40 -7.46 11.31
CA VAL A 57 -1.09 -8.00 9.98
C VAL A 57 -0.65 -9.47 10.04
N ALA A 58 0.18 -9.84 11.03
CA ALA A 58 0.66 -11.21 11.16
C ALA A 58 -0.46 -12.22 11.47
N GLU A 59 -1.46 -11.80 12.26
CA GLU A 59 -2.58 -12.62 12.73
C GLU A 59 -3.77 -12.62 11.74
N GLU A 60 -4.07 -11.49 11.11
CA GLU A 60 -5.30 -11.27 10.35
C GLU A 60 -5.10 -11.30 8.81
N ALA A 61 -3.86 -11.27 8.30
CA ALA A 61 -3.63 -11.25 6.85
C ALA A 61 -4.14 -12.52 6.18
N ASP A 62 -5.05 -12.36 5.22
CA ASP A 62 -5.58 -13.45 4.40
C ASP A 62 -4.49 -13.94 3.43
N ARG A 63 -4.05 -15.18 3.64
CA ARG A 63 -3.03 -15.83 2.81
C ARG A 63 -3.53 -16.16 1.41
N THR A 64 -4.82 -16.37 1.23
CA THR A 64 -5.44 -16.64 -0.07
C THR A 64 -5.46 -15.37 -0.90
N GLU A 65 -5.93 -14.26 -0.34
CA GLU A 65 -5.89 -12.94 -0.99
C GLU A 65 -4.45 -12.50 -1.29
N PHE A 66 -3.52 -12.71 -0.35
CA PHE A 66 -2.11 -12.41 -0.58
C PHE A 66 -1.55 -13.16 -1.79
N ASN A 67 -1.79 -14.47 -1.89
CA ASN A 67 -1.35 -15.27 -3.03
C ASN A 67 -2.04 -14.85 -4.33
N LYS A 68 -3.34 -14.52 -4.29
CA LYS A 68 -4.08 -13.97 -5.44
C LYS A 68 -3.42 -12.68 -5.96
N VAL A 69 -3.04 -11.76 -5.07
CA VAL A 69 -2.32 -10.54 -5.45
C VAL A 69 -0.98 -10.85 -6.09
N VAL A 70 -0.21 -11.80 -5.54
CA VAL A 70 1.05 -12.25 -6.14
C VAL A 70 0.82 -12.80 -7.55
N ASP A 71 -0.21 -13.65 -7.75
CA ASP A 71 -0.54 -14.23 -9.05
C ASP A 71 -0.95 -13.14 -10.07
N LEU A 72 -1.73 -12.15 -9.65
CA LEU A 72 -2.12 -11.02 -10.50
C LEU A 72 -0.91 -10.18 -10.93
N ILE A 73 0.03 -9.93 -10.03
CA ILE A 73 1.27 -9.19 -10.35
C ILE A 73 2.11 -9.96 -11.36
N LEU A 74 2.28 -11.26 -11.17
CA LEU A 74 3.08 -12.10 -12.05
C LEU A 74 2.44 -12.31 -13.44
N GLY A 75 1.11 -12.27 -13.51
CA GLY A 75 0.35 -12.41 -14.75
C GLY A 75 0.11 -11.09 -15.50
N ALA A 76 0.50 -9.96 -14.95
CA ALA A 76 0.25 -8.66 -15.54
C ALA A 76 1.08 -8.42 -16.81
N GLY A 77 0.44 -7.90 -17.86
CA GLY A 77 1.12 -7.40 -19.04
C GLY A 77 1.92 -6.13 -18.74
N HIS A 78 1.32 -5.22 -17.94
CA HIS A 78 1.97 -4.05 -17.40
C HIS A 78 1.43 -3.74 -15.99
N LEU A 79 2.32 -3.30 -15.11
CA LEU A 79 1.99 -2.90 -13.73
C LEU A 79 1.98 -1.38 -13.61
N TYR A 80 0.88 -0.83 -13.14
CA TYR A 80 0.78 0.59 -12.78
C TYR A 80 0.65 0.72 -11.26
N ILE A 81 1.53 1.47 -10.63
CA ILE A 81 1.55 1.64 -9.18
C ILE A 81 1.11 3.07 -8.86
N LEU A 82 0.00 3.21 -8.16
CA LEU A 82 -0.59 4.49 -7.80
C LEU A 82 -0.56 4.70 -6.29
N GLY A 83 0.03 5.80 -5.87
CA GLY A 83 -0.05 6.31 -4.50
C GLY A 83 0.10 7.80 -4.49
N VAL A 84 -0.76 8.52 -3.75
CA VAL A 84 -0.69 9.98 -3.64
C VAL A 84 -0.43 10.40 -2.20
N ARG A 85 0.17 11.58 -1.99
CA ARG A 85 0.56 12.11 -0.68
C ARG A 85 1.49 11.14 0.04
N THR A 86 1.22 10.77 1.30
CA THR A 86 2.03 9.84 2.09
C THR A 86 2.13 8.46 1.44
N SER A 87 1.07 7.99 0.78
CA SER A 87 1.10 6.73 0.02
C SER A 87 2.06 6.75 -1.16
N SER A 88 2.48 7.93 -1.67
CA SER A 88 3.45 8.01 -2.78
C SER A 88 4.83 7.49 -2.39
N PHE A 89 5.24 7.61 -1.14
CA PHE A 89 6.50 7.06 -0.66
C PHE A 89 6.49 5.53 -0.66
N VAL A 90 5.35 4.96 -0.24
CA VAL A 90 5.14 3.50 -0.23
C VAL A 90 5.03 2.96 -1.66
N ALA A 91 4.34 3.68 -2.55
CA ALA A 91 4.27 3.37 -3.97
C ALA A 91 5.65 3.44 -4.65
N GLY A 92 6.43 4.46 -4.33
CA GLY A 92 7.81 4.60 -4.82
C GLY A 92 8.71 3.46 -4.36
N TYR A 93 8.59 3.03 -3.11
CA TYR A 93 9.32 1.88 -2.59
C TYR A 93 8.94 0.58 -3.31
N LEU A 94 7.65 0.31 -3.49
CA LEU A 94 7.17 -0.85 -4.23
C LEU A 94 7.66 -0.82 -5.69
N ASN A 95 7.55 0.33 -6.35
CA ASN A 95 8.01 0.51 -7.73
C ASN A 95 9.51 0.27 -7.86
N PHE A 96 10.33 0.78 -6.95
CA PHE A 96 11.78 0.61 -6.99
C PHE A 96 12.17 -0.86 -7.12
N TYR A 97 11.60 -1.72 -6.27
CA TYR A 97 11.94 -3.13 -6.30
C TYR A 97 11.26 -3.89 -7.45
N LEU A 98 10.00 -3.60 -7.78
CA LEU A 98 9.34 -4.26 -8.91
C LEU A 98 9.99 -3.91 -10.25
N HIS A 99 10.50 -2.68 -10.41
CA HIS A 99 11.23 -2.27 -11.61
C HIS A 99 12.57 -3.03 -11.79
N LEU A 100 13.19 -3.49 -10.70
CA LEU A 100 14.35 -4.39 -10.78
C LEU A 100 13.97 -5.81 -11.25
N LEU A 101 12.70 -6.18 -11.12
CA LEU A 101 12.20 -7.52 -11.47
C LEU A 101 11.54 -7.55 -12.85
N SER A 102 11.02 -6.43 -13.34
CA SER A 102 10.27 -6.33 -14.60
C SER A 102 10.42 -4.94 -15.21
N GLU A 103 10.57 -4.90 -16.54
CA GLU A 103 10.61 -3.66 -17.32
C GLU A 103 9.21 -3.01 -17.46
N ASN A 104 8.15 -3.80 -17.30
CA ASN A 104 6.78 -3.37 -17.50
C ASN A 104 6.14 -2.84 -16.20
N VAL A 105 6.78 -1.88 -15.56
CA VAL A 105 6.30 -1.26 -14.32
C VAL A 105 6.33 0.26 -14.46
N THR A 106 5.22 0.91 -14.16
CA THR A 106 5.08 2.37 -14.19
C THR A 106 4.62 2.89 -12.85
N LEU A 107 5.40 3.76 -12.22
CA LEU A 107 4.97 4.53 -11.06
C LEU A 107 4.15 5.72 -11.53
N VAL A 108 2.86 5.72 -11.22
CA VAL A 108 1.94 6.81 -11.56
C VAL A 108 2.09 7.93 -10.54
N GLN A 109 2.79 8.97 -10.94
CA GLN A 109 3.06 10.14 -10.09
C GLN A 109 2.85 11.41 -10.90
N SER A 110 2.20 12.41 -10.29
CA SER A 110 2.16 13.75 -10.84
C SER A 110 1.77 14.78 -9.79
N ASN A 111 2.25 15.99 -9.98
CA ASN A 111 1.83 17.18 -9.26
C ASN A 111 0.57 17.83 -9.89
N ALA A 112 0.18 17.42 -11.10
CA ALA A 112 -1.00 17.90 -11.82
C ALA A 112 -1.94 16.74 -12.16
N ALA A 113 -3.23 16.89 -11.89
CA ALA A 113 -4.22 15.82 -12.09
C ALA A 113 -4.31 15.33 -13.54
N GLY A 114 -4.05 16.19 -14.53
CA GLY A 114 -4.07 15.84 -15.96
C GLY A 114 -2.97 14.85 -16.34
N GLU A 115 -1.76 15.05 -15.84
CA GLU A 115 -0.60 14.21 -16.15
C GLU A 115 -0.75 12.75 -15.69
N ILE A 116 -1.57 12.50 -14.67
CA ILE A 116 -1.89 11.14 -14.22
C ILE A 116 -2.57 10.35 -15.34
N PHE A 117 -3.54 10.96 -16.02
CA PHE A 117 -4.29 10.29 -17.09
C PHE A 117 -3.45 10.12 -18.37
N GLU A 118 -2.46 11.01 -18.61
CA GLU A 118 -1.50 10.86 -19.70
C GLU A 118 -0.61 9.62 -19.50
N GLN A 119 -0.15 9.38 -18.25
CA GLN A 119 0.61 8.17 -17.90
C GLN A 119 -0.21 6.89 -18.05
N LEU A 120 -1.53 6.99 -17.91
CA LEU A 120 -2.48 5.88 -18.01
C LEU A 120 -3.11 5.74 -19.40
N LEU A 121 -2.64 6.49 -20.40
CA LEU A 121 -3.25 6.51 -21.74
C LEU A 121 -3.38 5.11 -22.35
N ARG A 122 -2.45 4.21 -22.07
CA ARG A 122 -2.36 2.87 -22.65
C ARG A 122 -2.87 1.76 -21.73
N ILE A 123 -3.29 2.08 -20.51
CA ILE A 123 -3.82 1.08 -19.58
C ILE A 123 -5.04 0.38 -20.15
N GLY A 124 -5.13 -0.94 -19.99
CA GLY A 124 -6.22 -1.73 -20.55
C GLY A 124 -6.28 -3.16 -20.02
N PRO A 125 -7.04 -4.02 -20.74
CA PRO A 125 -7.18 -5.43 -20.36
C PRO A 125 -5.83 -6.15 -20.32
N GLY A 126 -5.62 -6.94 -19.27
CA GLY A 126 -4.35 -7.66 -19.04
C GLY A 126 -3.36 -6.85 -18.19
N ASP A 127 -3.61 -5.55 -17.97
CA ASP A 127 -2.81 -4.74 -17.06
C ASP A 127 -3.35 -4.79 -15.63
N VAL A 128 -2.47 -4.54 -14.66
CA VAL A 128 -2.82 -4.46 -13.25
C VAL A 128 -2.45 -3.08 -12.70
N MET A 129 -3.39 -2.42 -12.03
CA MET A 129 -3.11 -1.23 -11.23
C MET A 129 -3.08 -1.58 -9.75
N ILE A 130 -1.94 -1.37 -9.10
CA ILE A 130 -1.80 -1.45 -7.64
C ILE A 130 -2.07 -0.06 -7.07
N ALA A 131 -3.23 0.12 -6.44
CA ALA A 131 -3.67 1.37 -5.85
C ALA A 131 -3.44 1.36 -4.33
N ILE A 132 -2.54 2.22 -3.85
CA ILE A 132 -2.19 2.36 -2.43
C ILE A 132 -2.90 3.58 -1.88
N SER A 133 -3.83 3.36 -0.94
CA SER A 133 -4.66 4.44 -0.41
C SER A 133 -5.07 4.17 1.04
N PHE A 134 -4.81 5.14 1.91
CA PHE A 134 -5.10 5.07 3.35
C PHE A 134 -6.01 6.25 3.78
N PRO A 135 -6.55 6.24 5.02
CA PRO A 135 -7.51 7.22 5.50
C PRO A 135 -7.14 8.67 5.21
N ARG A 136 -8.22 9.42 4.96
CA ARG A 136 -8.40 10.62 4.17
C ARG A 136 -8.17 10.33 2.69
N TYR A 137 -8.83 9.24 2.24
CA TYR A 137 -8.80 8.74 0.86
C TYR A 137 -8.92 9.87 -0.16
N SER A 138 -7.98 9.92 -1.10
CA SER A 138 -7.90 11.00 -2.08
C SER A 138 -8.93 10.80 -3.21
N LYS A 139 -9.68 11.85 -3.55
CA LYS A 139 -10.54 11.85 -4.74
C LYS A 139 -9.75 11.59 -6.03
N VAL A 140 -8.49 12.07 -6.08
CA VAL A 140 -7.61 11.82 -7.23
C VAL A 140 -7.38 10.32 -7.38
N THR A 141 -7.05 9.62 -6.29
CA THR A 141 -6.88 8.16 -6.32
C THR A 141 -8.13 7.47 -6.82
N MET A 142 -9.31 7.82 -6.28
CA MET A 142 -10.58 7.18 -6.67
C MET A 142 -10.92 7.40 -8.15
N ASN A 143 -10.75 8.62 -8.65
CA ASN A 143 -10.97 8.93 -10.07
C ASN A 143 -9.99 8.18 -10.97
N THR A 144 -8.73 8.07 -10.57
CA THR A 144 -7.70 7.36 -11.32
C THR A 144 -7.96 5.86 -11.36
N VAL A 145 -8.33 5.26 -10.22
CA VAL A 145 -8.72 3.84 -10.16
C VAL A 145 -9.95 3.56 -11.00
N LYS A 146 -10.97 4.43 -10.93
CA LYS A 146 -12.16 4.30 -11.78
C LYS A 146 -11.81 4.36 -13.26
N PHE A 147 -10.96 5.28 -13.67
CA PHE A 147 -10.49 5.38 -15.07
C PHE A 147 -9.80 4.07 -15.52
N ALA A 148 -8.92 3.50 -14.69
CA ALA A 148 -8.24 2.26 -15.00
C ALA A 148 -9.23 1.08 -15.13
N GLN A 149 -10.20 0.99 -14.20
CA GLN A 149 -11.25 0.00 -14.21
C GLN A 149 -12.15 0.12 -15.46
N ASP A 150 -12.56 1.34 -15.81
CA ASP A 150 -13.38 1.63 -17.02
C ASP A 150 -12.63 1.25 -18.32
N ARG A 151 -11.29 1.18 -18.27
CA ARG A 151 -10.41 0.72 -19.35
C ARG A 151 -10.19 -0.81 -19.35
N GLY A 152 -10.70 -1.52 -18.38
CA GLY A 152 -10.60 -2.97 -18.28
C GLY A 152 -9.35 -3.49 -17.57
N ALA A 153 -8.59 -2.62 -16.90
CA ALA A 153 -7.47 -3.06 -16.06
C ALA A 153 -7.97 -3.70 -14.75
N THR A 154 -7.21 -4.67 -14.27
CA THR A 154 -7.45 -5.28 -12.96
C THR A 154 -6.92 -4.37 -11.85
N ILE A 155 -7.73 -4.15 -10.81
CA ILE A 155 -7.36 -3.31 -9.68
C ILE A 155 -6.96 -4.19 -8.51
N VAL A 156 -5.77 -3.93 -7.96
CA VAL A 156 -5.30 -4.46 -6.68
C VAL A 156 -5.22 -3.31 -5.69
N ALA A 157 -5.83 -3.45 -4.51
CA ALA A 157 -5.78 -2.44 -3.47
C ALA A 157 -4.76 -2.79 -2.37
N ILE A 158 -4.03 -1.79 -1.88
CA ILE A 158 -3.33 -1.85 -0.60
C ILE A 158 -3.92 -0.73 0.26
N THR A 159 -4.63 -1.10 1.31
CA THR A 159 -5.42 -0.16 2.11
C THR A 159 -5.55 -0.63 3.56
N ASP A 160 -6.27 0.12 4.38
CA ASP A 160 -6.38 -0.15 5.82
C ASP A 160 -7.50 -1.12 6.20
N ASN A 161 -8.63 -1.09 5.50
CA ASN A 161 -9.80 -1.92 5.82
C ASN A 161 -10.75 -2.10 4.64
N GLU A 162 -11.72 -3.00 4.80
CA GLU A 162 -12.71 -3.34 3.77
C GLU A 162 -13.70 -2.22 3.45
N LEU A 163 -13.88 -1.24 4.33
CA LEU A 163 -14.74 -0.07 4.09
C LEU A 163 -14.05 1.01 3.25
N SER A 164 -12.78 0.83 2.94
CA SER A 164 -12.02 1.73 2.07
C SER A 164 -12.66 1.80 0.67
N PRO A 165 -12.82 3.00 0.10
CA PRO A 165 -13.37 3.13 -1.25
C PRO A 165 -12.56 2.38 -2.32
N VAL A 166 -11.23 2.27 -2.17
CA VAL A 166 -10.40 1.55 -3.12
C VAL A 166 -10.58 0.03 -3.00
N TYR A 167 -10.84 -0.49 -1.78
CA TYR A 167 -11.16 -1.90 -1.57
C TYR A 167 -12.40 -2.32 -2.37
N GLN A 168 -13.45 -1.49 -2.33
CA GLN A 168 -14.72 -1.76 -3.01
C GLN A 168 -14.60 -1.77 -4.55
N MET A 169 -13.50 -1.26 -5.09
CA MET A 169 -13.21 -1.23 -6.54
C MET A 169 -12.19 -2.30 -6.95
N ALA A 170 -11.59 -3.00 -6.00
CA ALA A 170 -10.50 -3.93 -6.25
C ALA A 170 -10.99 -5.35 -6.52
N GLU A 171 -10.29 -6.06 -7.39
CA GLU A 171 -10.43 -7.50 -7.62
C GLU A 171 -9.78 -8.32 -6.49
N ALA A 172 -8.70 -7.79 -5.92
CA ALA A 172 -7.99 -8.35 -4.77
C ALA A 172 -7.41 -7.23 -3.91
N ALA A 173 -7.28 -7.47 -2.60
CA ALA A 173 -6.80 -6.45 -1.69
C ALA A 173 -5.89 -7.00 -0.59
N LEU A 174 -4.90 -6.19 -0.22
CA LEU A 174 -4.07 -6.40 0.96
C LEU A 174 -4.40 -5.36 2.01
N LEU A 175 -4.76 -5.81 3.20
CA LEU A 175 -5.15 -4.95 4.30
C LEU A 175 -4.02 -4.77 5.29
N ALA A 176 -3.68 -3.52 5.58
CA ALA A 176 -2.66 -3.15 6.56
C ALA A 176 -3.10 -1.92 7.36
N PRO A 177 -3.23 -2.02 8.68
CA PRO A 177 -3.62 -0.89 9.50
C PRO A 177 -2.58 0.24 9.40
N SER A 178 -3.06 1.47 9.14
CA SER A 178 -2.23 2.68 8.99
C SER A 178 -2.66 3.79 9.94
N GLU A 179 -3.29 3.42 11.06
CA GLU A 179 -3.83 4.39 12.01
C GLU A 179 -2.81 5.42 12.44
N MET A 180 -3.22 6.68 12.37
CA MET A 180 -2.41 7.81 12.85
C MET A 180 -2.44 7.87 14.38
N ILE A 181 -1.28 8.02 14.99
CA ILE A 181 -1.19 8.31 16.43
C ILE A 181 -1.44 9.80 16.68
N SER A 182 -1.07 10.67 15.74
CA SER A 182 -1.31 12.11 15.77
C SER A 182 -1.59 12.62 14.36
N PHE A 183 -0.71 13.43 13.79
CA PHE A 183 -0.80 13.91 12.40
C PHE A 183 0.00 13.07 11.40
N VAL A 184 0.73 12.08 11.90
CA VAL A 184 1.59 11.20 11.09
C VAL A 184 0.90 9.86 10.85
N ASP A 185 0.79 9.47 9.56
CA ASP A 185 0.33 8.14 9.17
C ASP A 185 1.43 7.11 9.47
N SER A 186 1.10 6.02 10.19
CA SER A 186 2.06 4.91 10.32
C SER A 186 2.07 4.07 9.04
N MET A 187 3.23 3.99 8.40
CA MET A 187 3.45 3.14 7.21
C MET A 187 4.20 1.85 7.54
N VAL A 188 4.40 1.51 8.82
CA VAL A 188 5.18 0.33 9.24
C VAL A 188 4.51 -0.96 8.79
N ALA A 189 3.22 -1.13 9.06
CA ALA A 189 2.47 -2.31 8.64
C ALA A 189 2.30 -2.40 7.11
N PRO A 190 1.91 -1.33 6.39
CA PRO A 190 1.93 -1.32 4.93
C PRO A 190 3.28 -1.68 4.31
N LEU A 191 4.38 -1.12 4.80
CA LEU A 191 5.72 -1.43 4.29
C LEU A 191 6.12 -2.88 4.57
N SER A 192 5.80 -3.41 5.75
CA SER A 192 6.07 -4.81 6.08
C SER A 192 5.31 -5.77 5.16
N LEU A 193 4.05 -5.47 4.85
CA LEU A 193 3.22 -6.25 3.93
C LEU A 193 3.77 -6.18 2.49
N ILE A 194 4.23 -5.00 2.06
CA ILE A 194 4.88 -4.81 0.75
C ILE A 194 6.21 -5.57 0.69
N ASN A 195 7.00 -5.60 1.75
CA ASN A 195 8.22 -6.42 1.81
C ASN A 195 7.89 -7.91 1.59
N ALA A 196 6.86 -8.42 2.26
CA ALA A 196 6.42 -9.79 2.05
C ALA A 196 5.97 -10.04 0.60
N LEU A 197 5.23 -9.10 0.01
CA LEU A 197 4.77 -9.15 -1.38
C LEU A 197 5.95 -9.20 -2.36
N LEU A 198 6.92 -8.30 -2.21
CA LEU A 198 8.13 -8.24 -3.05
C LEU A 198 8.95 -9.54 -2.96
N ILE A 199 9.12 -10.07 -1.75
CA ILE A 199 9.83 -11.34 -1.55
C ILE A 199 9.06 -12.49 -2.19
N ALA A 200 7.73 -12.53 -2.08
CA ALA A 200 6.91 -13.59 -2.67
C ALA A 200 6.96 -13.55 -4.21
N VAL A 201 6.83 -12.36 -4.83
CA VAL A 201 6.99 -12.15 -6.28
C VAL A 201 8.39 -12.56 -6.73
N GLY A 202 9.43 -12.04 -6.08
CA GLY A 202 10.82 -12.35 -6.41
C GLY A 202 11.18 -13.82 -6.25
N SER A 203 10.60 -14.51 -5.26
CA SER A 203 10.81 -15.94 -5.05
C SER A 203 10.25 -16.80 -6.19
N ARG A 204 9.16 -16.37 -6.82
CA ARG A 204 8.58 -17.04 -8.00
C ARG A 204 9.31 -16.69 -9.30
N MET A 205 10.02 -15.56 -9.36
CA MET A 205 10.87 -15.13 -10.47
C MET A 205 12.37 -15.40 -10.23
N ARG A 206 12.71 -16.41 -9.42
CA ARG A 206 14.05 -16.61 -8.87
C ARG A 206 15.20 -16.58 -9.87
N SER A 207 15.01 -17.18 -11.05
CA SER A 207 16.04 -17.19 -12.10
C SER A 207 16.32 -15.80 -12.65
N ASP A 208 15.26 -15.04 -12.92
CA ASP A 208 15.36 -13.69 -13.49
C ASP A 208 15.92 -12.70 -12.46
N VAL A 209 15.44 -12.80 -11.22
CA VAL A 209 15.97 -12.02 -10.08
C VAL A 209 17.47 -12.26 -9.90
N SER A 210 17.92 -13.52 -9.89
CA SER A 210 19.35 -13.84 -9.72
C SER A 210 20.20 -13.28 -10.86
N ARG A 211 19.71 -13.33 -12.09
CA ARG A 211 20.40 -12.77 -13.25
C ARG A 211 20.52 -11.25 -13.16
N THR A 212 19.39 -10.57 -12.86
CA THR A 212 19.37 -9.10 -12.73
C THR A 212 20.31 -8.61 -11.63
N PHE A 213 20.30 -9.26 -10.47
CA PHE A 213 21.19 -8.85 -9.37
C PHE A 213 22.65 -9.17 -9.66
N ALA A 214 22.99 -10.25 -10.36
CA ALA A 214 24.36 -10.53 -10.79
C ALA A 214 24.88 -9.43 -11.74
N GLU A 215 24.07 -9.01 -12.71
CA GLU A 215 24.41 -7.92 -13.61
C GLU A 215 24.58 -6.58 -12.87
N LEU A 216 23.70 -6.28 -11.91
CA LEU A 216 23.80 -5.08 -11.08
C LEU A 216 25.07 -5.08 -10.22
N GLU A 217 25.46 -6.20 -9.64
CA GLU A 217 26.72 -6.33 -8.88
C GLU A 217 27.94 -6.04 -9.76
N ASP A 218 27.95 -6.53 -11.01
CA ASP A 218 29.02 -6.23 -11.96
C ASP A 218 29.10 -4.72 -12.28
N ILE A 219 27.95 -4.08 -12.51
CA ILE A 219 27.84 -2.64 -12.76
C ILE A 219 28.33 -1.86 -11.52
N TRP A 220 27.85 -2.20 -10.34
CA TRP A 220 28.23 -1.51 -9.10
C TRP A 220 29.72 -1.63 -8.81
N ASN A 221 30.33 -2.78 -9.08
CA ASN A 221 31.75 -2.98 -8.96
C ASN A 221 32.55 -2.15 -9.99
N ALA A 222 32.10 -2.13 -11.25
CA ALA A 222 32.75 -1.38 -12.32
C ALA A 222 32.73 0.13 -12.08
N TYR A 223 31.65 0.65 -11.51
CA TYR A 223 31.47 2.09 -11.27
C TYR A 223 31.76 2.52 -9.82
N GLY A 224 32.18 1.59 -8.94
CA GLY A 224 32.54 1.90 -7.56
C GLY A 224 31.38 2.43 -6.72
N VAL A 225 30.16 1.92 -6.96
CA VAL A 225 28.95 2.38 -6.27
C VAL A 225 29.02 2.07 -4.78
N PHE A 226 29.56 0.93 -4.41
CA PHE A 226 29.81 0.56 -3.02
C PHE A 226 31.33 0.58 -2.76
N GLY A 227 31.75 1.18 -1.63
CA GLY A 227 33.14 1.17 -1.22
C GLY A 227 33.63 -0.27 -1.02
N LYS A 228 34.85 -0.57 -1.44
CA LYS A 228 35.49 -1.83 -1.09
C LYS A 228 35.60 -1.89 0.44
N MET A 229 34.89 -2.81 1.07
CA MET A 229 35.12 -3.19 2.48
C MET A 229 36.45 -3.92 2.62
#